data_aaeedd710c91a12ae1c01c8ab31c3ea5
#
_entry.id   aaeedd710c91a12ae1c01c8ab31c3ea5
#
_cell.length_a   1.000
_cell.length_b   1.000
_cell.length_c   1.000
_cell.angle_alpha   90.00
_cell.angle_beta   90.00
_cell.angle_gamma   90.00
#
_symmetry.space_group_name_H-M   'P 1'
#
loop_
_entity.id
_entity.type
_entity.pdbx_description
1 polymer ?
#
loop_
_entity_poly.entity_id
_entity_poly.type
_entity_poly.pdbx_seq_one_letter_code
_entity_poly.pdbx_strand_id
1 'polypeptide(L)'
;VDALDDKEYAGSLVTLLQAGTDFVRNNSKKAWRKVGDGRIEMPDYPDRAVLEGVVNALIHRNYMEIGSEVHIDMFDDRIEIYSPGGMVSGISLEGKDLLKIPSKRRNPILADIFSRLKYMERRGSGFKKILADYEGQVEFDESKMPVFDADNDDFTLTLYNLNYGSSYATHVNENVIEN
;
A
#
# COMPACT_ATOMS: atom_id res chain seq x y z
N VAL A 1 -9.88 12.83 -16.95
CA VAL A 1 -8.42 12.83 -16.75
C VAL A 1 -7.91 11.61 -17.47
N ASP A 2 -6.97 11.77 -18.41
CA ASP A 2 -6.40 10.65 -19.15
C ASP A 2 -5.42 9.92 -18.23
N ALA A 3 -5.52 8.57 -18.14
CA ALA A 3 -4.58 7.75 -17.41
C ALA A 3 -3.21 7.77 -18.12
N LEU A 4 -2.12 7.89 -17.35
CA LEU A 4 -0.76 7.85 -17.90
C LEU A 4 -0.28 6.41 -18.14
N ASP A 5 -0.74 5.48 -17.33
CA ASP A 5 -0.43 4.04 -17.42
C ASP A 5 -1.67 3.27 -16.95
N ASP A 6 -2.09 2.27 -17.72
CA ASP A 6 -3.22 1.40 -17.41
C ASP A 6 -2.84 -0.04 -17.73
N LYS A 7 -2.91 -0.91 -16.73
CA LYS A 7 -2.49 -2.31 -16.83
C LYS A 7 -3.45 -3.24 -16.15
N GLU A 8 -3.87 -4.26 -16.87
CA GLU A 8 -4.65 -5.36 -16.33
C GLU A 8 -3.76 -6.60 -16.16
N TYR A 9 -3.90 -7.27 -15.02
CA TYR A 9 -3.14 -8.48 -14.70
C TYR A 9 -4.09 -9.62 -14.35
N ALA A 10 -3.80 -10.80 -14.87
CA ALA A 10 -4.48 -12.04 -14.54
C ALA A 10 -3.49 -13.13 -14.17
N GLY A 11 -3.88 -14.08 -13.35
CA GLY A 11 -3.03 -15.22 -12.97
C GLY A 11 -3.19 -15.67 -11.53
N SER A 12 -2.15 -16.32 -11.00
CA SER A 12 -2.14 -16.72 -9.60
C SER A 12 -2.05 -15.51 -8.65
N LEU A 13 -2.52 -15.65 -7.43
CA LEU A 13 -2.45 -14.57 -6.44
C LEU A 13 -1.00 -14.12 -6.16
N VAL A 14 -0.03 -15.02 -6.26
CA VAL A 14 1.40 -14.67 -6.14
C VAL A 14 1.85 -13.81 -7.32
N THR A 15 1.40 -14.14 -8.54
CA THR A 15 1.65 -13.33 -9.74
C THR A 15 1.01 -11.96 -9.61
N LEU A 16 -0.23 -11.89 -9.13
CA LEU A 16 -0.93 -10.62 -8.92
C LEU A 16 -0.28 -9.76 -7.83
N LEU A 17 0.19 -10.39 -6.74
CA LEU A 17 0.97 -9.69 -5.70
C LEU A 17 2.23 -9.05 -6.28
N GLN A 18 3.00 -9.81 -7.06
CA GLN A 18 4.21 -9.31 -7.70
C GLN A 18 3.91 -8.19 -8.69
N ALA A 19 2.91 -8.39 -9.55
CA ALA A 19 2.49 -7.40 -10.54
C ALA A 19 2.03 -6.08 -9.88
N GLY A 20 1.20 -6.15 -8.84
CA GLY A 20 0.73 -4.96 -8.11
C GLY A 20 1.85 -4.20 -7.40
N THR A 21 2.77 -4.91 -6.73
CA THR A 21 3.92 -4.28 -6.07
C THR A 21 4.92 -3.70 -7.08
N ASP A 22 5.14 -4.38 -8.21
CA ASP A 22 6.01 -3.89 -9.27
C ASP A 22 5.39 -2.69 -10.01
N PHE A 23 4.07 -2.67 -10.20
CA PHE A 23 3.37 -1.50 -10.74
C PHE A 23 3.62 -0.25 -9.90
N VAL A 24 3.43 -0.34 -8.58
CA VAL A 24 3.69 0.78 -7.68
C VAL A 24 5.17 1.17 -7.73
N ARG A 25 6.08 0.21 -7.65
CA ARG A 25 7.54 0.48 -7.66
C ARG A 25 8.00 1.14 -8.95
N ASN A 26 7.48 0.71 -10.10
CA ASN A 26 7.89 1.23 -11.42
C ASN A 26 7.35 2.63 -11.69
N ASN A 27 6.24 3.00 -11.03
CA ASN A 27 5.60 4.32 -11.16
C ASN A 27 5.92 5.26 -9.99
N SER A 28 6.78 4.85 -9.04
CA SER A 28 7.22 5.62 -7.88
C SER A 28 8.66 6.07 -8.03
N LYS A 29 9.02 7.11 -7.31
CA LYS A 29 10.40 7.60 -7.20
C LYS A 29 10.99 7.20 -5.85
N LYS A 30 12.31 7.09 -5.83
CA LYS A 30 13.07 6.91 -4.60
C LYS A 30 14.16 7.97 -4.58
N ALA A 31 13.92 9.04 -3.84
CA ALA A 31 14.93 10.04 -3.57
C ALA A 31 15.97 9.50 -2.58
N TRP A 32 17.12 10.15 -2.50
CA TRP A 32 18.14 9.82 -1.50
C TRP A 32 18.92 11.08 -1.11
N ARG A 33 19.43 11.07 0.11
CA ARG A 33 20.29 12.13 0.63
C ARG A 33 21.58 11.54 1.18
N LYS A 34 22.72 12.13 0.82
CA LYS A 34 24.02 11.74 1.37
C LYS A 34 24.12 12.19 2.84
N VAL A 35 24.53 11.27 3.72
CA VAL A 35 24.75 11.54 5.14
C VAL A 35 26.06 10.87 5.56
N GLY A 36 27.08 11.66 5.85
CA GLY A 36 28.41 11.13 6.13
C GLY A 36 28.95 10.27 4.98
N ASP A 37 29.33 9.03 5.30
CA ASP A 37 29.82 8.05 4.31
C ASP A 37 28.71 7.17 3.70
N GLY A 38 27.45 7.41 4.09
CA GLY A 38 26.28 6.65 3.62
C GLY A 38 25.24 7.51 2.92
N ARG A 39 24.09 6.89 2.65
CA ARG A 39 22.91 7.56 2.12
C ARG A 39 21.66 7.13 2.88
N ILE A 40 20.72 8.05 3.02
CA ILE A 40 19.36 7.76 3.48
C ILE A 40 18.48 7.74 2.25
N GLU A 41 17.73 6.65 2.09
CA GLU A 41 16.73 6.51 1.03
C GLU A 41 15.40 7.11 1.50
N MET A 42 14.72 7.81 0.61
CA MET A 42 13.45 8.48 0.84
C MET A 42 12.48 8.06 -0.27
N PRO A 43 11.81 6.92 -0.12
CA PRO A 43 10.86 6.43 -1.12
C PRO A 43 9.58 7.27 -1.11
N ASP A 44 8.89 7.36 -2.25
CA ASP A 44 7.55 7.92 -2.32
C ASP A 44 6.58 7.12 -1.43
N TYR A 45 6.70 5.80 -1.49
CA TYR A 45 5.93 4.86 -0.68
C TYR A 45 6.85 3.81 -0.07
N PRO A 46 6.77 3.51 1.24
CA PRO A 46 7.57 2.46 1.86
C PRO A 46 7.22 1.08 1.25
N ASP A 47 8.24 0.35 0.80
CA ASP A 47 8.07 -0.95 0.09
C ASP A 47 7.24 -1.96 0.90
N ARG A 48 7.45 -2.00 2.23
CA ARG A 48 6.74 -2.93 3.10
C ARG A 48 5.27 -2.56 3.29
N ALA A 49 4.96 -1.26 3.39
CA ALA A 49 3.57 -0.79 3.48
C ALA A 49 2.80 -1.14 2.21
N VAL A 50 3.40 -0.95 1.03
CA VAL A 50 2.81 -1.34 -0.25
C VAL A 50 2.59 -2.84 -0.32
N LEU A 51 3.61 -3.66 0.01
CA LEU A 51 3.49 -5.11 0.02
C LEU A 51 2.36 -5.58 0.95
N GLU A 52 2.30 -5.07 2.18
CA GLU A 52 1.27 -5.43 3.16
C GLU A 52 -0.12 -5.01 2.67
N GLY A 53 -0.25 -3.83 2.05
CA GLY A 53 -1.49 -3.33 1.46
C GLY A 53 -2.00 -4.26 0.35
N VAL A 54 -1.16 -4.61 -0.61
CA VAL A 54 -1.55 -5.49 -1.73
C VAL A 54 -1.85 -6.91 -1.25
N VAL A 55 -1.04 -7.46 -0.32
CA VAL A 55 -1.33 -8.76 0.31
C VAL A 55 -2.71 -8.74 0.97
N ASN A 56 -3.01 -7.71 1.76
CA ASN A 56 -4.29 -7.59 2.45
C ASN A 56 -5.45 -7.48 1.47
N ALA A 57 -5.32 -6.70 0.41
CA ALA A 57 -6.33 -6.58 -0.64
C ALA A 57 -6.64 -7.94 -1.28
N LEU A 58 -5.62 -8.74 -1.60
CA LEU A 58 -5.79 -10.05 -2.21
C LEU A 58 -6.35 -11.10 -1.24
N ILE A 59 -5.84 -11.19 -0.01
CA ILE A 59 -6.27 -12.24 0.93
C ILE A 59 -7.59 -11.94 1.63
N HIS A 60 -8.01 -10.67 1.71
CA HIS A 60 -9.28 -10.27 2.32
C HIS A 60 -10.38 -9.98 1.31
N ARG A 61 -10.10 -10.02 0.01
CA ARG A 61 -11.09 -9.87 -1.05
C ARG A 61 -12.30 -10.80 -0.84
N ASN A 62 -13.49 -10.28 -1.10
CA ASN A 62 -14.69 -11.10 -1.19
C ASN A 62 -14.76 -11.80 -2.55
N TYR A 63 -14.27 -13.04 -2.62
CA TYR A 63 -14.26 -13.83 -3.86
C TYR A 63 -15.63 -14.33 -4.32
N MET A 64 -16.67 -14.13 -3.52
CA MET A 64 -18.06 -14.42 -3.91
C MET A 64 -18.70 -13.28 -4.69
N GLU A 65 -18.07 -12.13 -4.70
CA GLU A 65 -18.51 -10.96 -5.44
C GLU A 65 -17.97 -11.02 -6.88
N ILE A 66 -18.88 -11.42 -7.77
CA ILE A 66 -18.56 -11.60 -9.19
C ILE A 66 -18.62 -10.24 -9.91
N GLY A 67 -17.65 -9.99 -10.78
CA GLY A 67 -17.59 -8.75 -11.57
C GLY A 67 -16.92 -7.58 -10.85
N SER A 68 -16.34 -7.82 -9.67
CA SER A 68 -15.50 -6.85 -8.98
C SER A 68 -14.05 -7.32 -8.93
N GLU A 69 -13.11 -6.40 -8.80
CA GLU A 69 -11.67 -6.66 -8.85
C GLU A 69 -10.90 -5.89 -7.77
N VAL A 70 -9.67 -6.31 -7.48
CA VAL A 70 -8.72 -5.51 -6.72
C VAL A 70 -8.04 -4.56 -7.70
N HIS A 71 -8.00 -3.27 -7.39
CA HIS A 71 -7.26 -2.31 -8.20
C HIS A 71 -6.38 -1.38 -7.37
N ILE A 72 -5.42 -0.78 -8.02
CA ILE A 72 -4.48 0.18 -7.46
C ILE A 72 -4.51 1.42 -8.34
N ASP A 73 -5.03 2.50 -7.78
CA ASP A 73 -5.05 3.80 -8.44
C ASP A 73 -3.90 4.65 -7.93
N MET A 74 -3.07 5.17 -8.84
CA MET A 74 -1.94 6.03 -8.50
C MET A 74 -2.22 7.46 -8.93
N PHE A 75 -2.12 8.36 -7.95
CA PHE A 75 -2.21 9.81 -8.11
C PHE A 75 -0.84 10.45 -7.81
N ASP A 76 -0.68 11.71 -8.07
CA ASP A 76 0.57 12.43 -7.77
C ASP A 76 0.90 12.42 -6.28
N ASP A 77 -0.13 12.53 -5.44
CA ASP A 77 -0.03 12.69 -3.98
C ASP A 77 -0.28 11.40 -3.18
N ARG A 78 -0.82 10.35 -3.79
CA ARG A 78 -1.19 9.12 -3.09
C ARG A 78 -1.39 7.93 -4.03
N ILE A 79 -1.47 6.75 -3.44
CA ILE A 79 -2.04 5.56 -4.06
C ILE A 79 -3.24 5.09 -3.24
N GLU A 80 -4.25 4.53 -3.93
CA GLU A 80 -5.42 3.92 -3.34
C GLU A 80 -5.44 2.44 -3.74
N ILE A 81 -5.49 1.54 -2.75
CA ILE A 81 -5.56 0.10 -2.95
C ILE A 81 -6.95 -0.34 -2.53
N TYR A 82 -7.77 -0.66 -3.52
CA TYR A 82 -9.16 -1.08 -3.35
C TYR A 82 -9.30 -2.60 -3.34
N SER A 83 -10.20 -3.10 -2.52
CA SER A 83 -10.58 -4.52 -2.49
C SER A 83 -12.06 -4.68 -2.23
N PRO A 84 -12.78 -5.48 -3.04
CA PRO A 84 -14.18 -5.82 -2.77
C PRO A 84 -14.32 -6.59 -1.46
N GLY A 85 -15.31 -6.19 -0.67
CA GLY A 85 -15.61 -6.76 0.62
C GLY A 85 -15.06 -5.95 1.79
N GLY A 86 -15.94 -5.31 2.53
CA GLY A 86 -15.63 -4.53 3.72
C GLY A 86 -15.03 -5.35 4.86
N MET A 87 -14.97 -4.80 6.06
CA MET A 87 -14.42 -5.50 7.22
C MET A 87 -15.20 -6.76 7.56
N VAL A 88 -14.48 -7.86 7.84
CA VAL A 88 -15.10 -9.11 8.27
C VAL A 88 -15.92 -8.89 9.55
N SER A 89 -17.17 -9.28 9.53
CA SER A 89 -18.15 -9.08 10.62
C SER A 89 -18.76 -7.67 10.69
N GLY A 90 -18.71 -6.88 9.61
CA GLY A 90 -19.37 -5.56 9.55
C GLY A 90 -18.82 -4.55 10.57
N ILE A 91 -17.55 -4.68 10.94
CA ILE A 91 -16.91 -3.73 11.87
C ILE A 91 -16.61 -2.45 11.11
N SER A 92 -17.27 -1.34 11.46
CA SER A 92 -16.85 -0.01 11.00
C SER A 92 -15.49 0.35 11.58
N LEU A 93 -14.64 1.00 10.78
CA LEU A 93 -13.35 1.55 11.22
C LEU A 93 -13.48 2.95 11.79
N GLU A 94 -14.60 3.63 11.52
CA GLU A 94 -14.84 5.01 11.93
C GLU A 94 -14.73 5.19 13.45
N GLY A 95 -13.90 6.12 13.89
CA GLY A 95 -13.67 6.45 15.29
C GLY A 95 -13.03 5.36 16.14
N LYS A 96 -12.52 4.29 15.53
CA LYS A 96 -11.87 3.20 16.27
C LYS A 96 -10.35 3.31 16.24
N ASP A 97 -9.74 2.89 17.32
CA ASP A 97 -8.31 2.68 17.40
C ASP A 97 -7.92 1.46 16.52
N LEU A 98 -7.30 1.73 15.37
CA LEU A 98 -6.88 0.71 14.40
C LEU A 98 -5.96 -0.33 15.02
N LEU A 99 -5.20 0.04 16.06
CA LEU A 99 -4.28 -0.86 16.74
C LEU A 99 -4.99 -1.90 17.62
N LYS A 100 -6.27 -1.66 17.93
CA LYS A 100 -7.10 -2.56 18.76
C LYS A 100 -8.09 -3.39 17.94
N ILE A 101 -8.15 -3.19 16.62
CA ILE A 101 -9.04 -3.98 15.77
C ILE A 101 -8.57 -5.43 15.72
N PRO A 102 -9.42 -6.39 16.08
CA PRO A 102 -9.05 -7.80 16.03
C PRO A 102 -8.89 -8.25 14.57
N SER A 103 -7.81 -8.94 14.29
CA SER A 103 -7.61 -9.54 12.98
C SER A 103 -8.59 -10.68 12.76
N LYS A 104 -9.43 -10.55 11.75
CA LYS A 104 -10.30 -11.61 11.26
C LYS A 104 -9.98 -11.87 9.80
N ARG A 105 -9.80 -13.14 9.45
CA ARG A 105 -9.46 -13.56 8.09
C ARG A 105 -10.71 -13.93 7.33
N ARG A 106 -10.98 -13.24 6.20
CA ARG A 106 -12.06 -13.64 5.30
C ARG A 106 -11.74 -14.97 4.62
N ASN A 107 -10.50 -15.13 4.14
CA ASN A 107 -10.03 -16.30 3.42
C ASN A 107 -8.89 -16.98 4.21
N PRO A 108 -9.19 -17.79 5.25
CA PRO A 108 -8.18 -18.32 6.15
C PRO A 108 -7.18 -19.26 5.45
N ILE A 109 -7.61 -20.00 4.43
CA ILE A 109 -6.73 -20.89 3.65
C ILE A 109 -5.71 -20.06 2.85
N LEU A 110 -6.14 -18.99 2.18
CA LEU A 110 -5.25 -18.10 1.44
C LEU A 110 -4.26 -17.43 2.39
N ALA A 111 -4.73 -16.94 3.52
CA ALA A 111 -3.88 -16.33 4.55
C ALA A 111 -2.82 -17.32 5.08
N ASP A 112 -3.16 -18.61 5.26
CA ASP A 112 -2.18 -19.63 5.67
C ASP A 112 -1.14 -19.88 4.58
N ILE A 113 -1.55 -19.96 3.30
CA ILE A 113 -0.64 -20.12 2.15
C ILE A 113 0.33 -18.93 2.08
N PHE A 114 -0.17 -17.69 2.13
CA PHE A 114 0.66 -16.48 2.06
C PHE A 114 1.62 -16.37 3.26
N SER A 115 1.19 -16.82 4.43
CA SER A 115 2.06 -16.90 5.61
C SER A 115 3.18 -17.92 5.43
N ARG A 116 2.90 -19.10 4.85
CA ARG A 116 3.92 -20.14 4.56
C ARG A 116 4.92 -19.67 3.51
N LEU A 117 4.45 -18.88 2.52
CA LEU A 117 5.29 -18.23 1.51
C LEU A 117 6.05 -17.01 2.05
N LYS A 118 5.86 -16.65 3.33
CA LYS A 118 6.51 -15.51 4.03
C LYS A 118 6.13 -14.13 3.49
N TYR A 119 5.02 -14.01 2.79
CA TYR A 119 4.48 -12.71 2.36
C TYR A 119 3.73 -12.00 3.48
N MET A 120 3.26 -12.72 4.50
CA MET A 120 2.57 -12.14 5.66
C MET A 120 2.89 -12.91 6.94
N GLU A 121 2.67 -12.27 8.08
CA GLU A 121 2.74 -12.91 9.38
C GLU A 121 1.39 -13.49 9.82
N ARG A 122 1.42 -14.54 10.62
CA ARG A 122 0.20 -15.21 11.11
C ARG A 122 -0.64 -14.38 12.08
N ARG A 123 -0.04 -13.43 12.78
CA ARG A 123 -0.74 -12.58 13.77
C ARG A 123 -1.07 -11.26 13.11
N GLY A 124 -2.36 -10.94 13.02
CA GLY A 124 -2.92 -9.76 12.38
C GLY A 124 -2.33 -8.43 12.84
N SER A 125 -1.21 -8.11 12.25
CA SER A 125 -0.43 -6.90 12.50
C SER A 125 -0.39 -5.99 11.27
N GLY A 126 -1.23 -6.25 10.24
CA GLY A 126 -1.18 -5.56 8.95
C GLY A 126 -1.26 -4.03 9.10
N PHE A 127 -2.31 -3.53 9.75
CA PHE A 127 -2.45 -2.08 9.97
C PHE A 127 -1.28 -1.50 10.77
N LYS A 128 -0.87 -2.19 11.86
CA LYS A 128 0.26 -1.74 12.68
C LYS A 128 1.56 -1.64 11.90
N LYS A 129 1.80 -2.58 11.00
CA LYS A 129 3.02 -2.59 10.18
C LYS A 129 3.03 -1.47 9.16
N ILE A 130 1.89 -1.23 8.50
CA ILE A 130 1.75 -0.13 7.54
C ILE A 130 2.00 1.20 8.24
N LEU A 131 1.35 1.43 9.39
CA LEU A 131 1.53 2.65 10.18
C LEU A 131 2.98 2.81 10.64
N ALA A 132 3.56 1.78 11.26
CA ALA A 132 4.93 1.82 11.75
C ALA A 132 5.98 2.01 10.64
N ASP A 133 5.72 1.48 9.44
CA ASP A 133 6.62 1.66 8.29
C ASP A 133 6.61 3.11 7.79
N TYR A 134 5.44 3.75 7.81
CA TYR A 134 5.31 5.18 7.51
C TYR A 134 5.96 6.06 8.57
N GLU A 135 5.65 5.84 9.85
CA GLU A 135 6.22 6.59 10.98
C GLU A 135 7.75 6.50 11.05
N GLY A 136 8.33 5.41 10.53
CA GLY A 136 9.78 5.20 10.44
C GLY A 136 10.47 5.97 9.31
N GLN A 137 9.75 6.62 8.41
CA GLN A 137 10.34 7.34 7.27
C GLN A 137 10.75 8.76 7.64
N VAL A 138 11.83 9.24 7.03
CA VAL A 138 12.42 10.57 7.32
C VAL A 138 11.47 11.70 6.90
N GLU A 139 10.73 11.52 5.80
CA GLU A 139 9.80 12.53 5.26
C GLU A 139 8.36 12.36 5.76
N PHE A 140 8.18 11.52 6.78
CA PHE A 140 6.87 11.35 7.40
C PHE A 140 6.45 12.57 8.20
N ASP A 141 5.19 12.94 8.04
CA ASP A 141 4.45 13.85 8.92
C ASP A 141 3.02 13.31 9.13
N GLU A 142 2.32 13.81 10.13
CA GLU A 142 0.99 13.30 10.48
C GLU A 142 -0.05 13.47 9.36
N SER A 143 0.12 14.43 8.45
CA SER A 143 -0.78 14.64 7.30
C SER A 143 -0.67 13.52 6.26
N LYS A 144 0.41 12.74 6.32
CA LYS A 144 0.70 11.60 5.43
C LYS A 144 0.43 10.24 6.08
N MET A 145 -0.26 10.24 7.22
CA MET A 145 -0.67 8.99 7.88
C MET A 145 -1.58 8.17 6.94
N PRO A 146 -1.29 6.87 6.74
CA PRO A 146 -2.16 5.99 5.95
C PRO A 146 -3.60 5.99 6.44
N VAL A 147 -4.55 6.03 5.51
CA VAL A 147 -5.97 5.99 5.80
C VAL A 147 -6.54 4.64 5.41
N PHE A 148 -7.34 4.07 6.30
CA PHE A 148 -8.05 2.83 6.08
C PHE A 148 -9.54 3.15 6.10
N ASP A 149 -10.19 2.98 4.97
CA ASP A 149 -11.63 3.18 4.82
C ASP A 149 -12.31 1.85 4.52
N ALA A 150 -13.40 1.59 5.19
CA ALA A 150 -14.16 0.36 5.00
C ALA A 150 -15.62 0.60 5.31
N ASP A 151 -16.45 0.31 4.36
CA ASP A 151 -17.90 0.16 4.55
C ASP A 151 -18.32 -1.33 4.58
N ASN A 152 -19.57 -1.62 4.25
CA ASN A 152 -20.08 -3.00 4.25
C ASN A 152 -19.57 -3.80 3.05
N ASP A 153 -19.31 -3.15 1.94
CA ASP A 153 -19.08 -3.76 0.64
C ASP A 153 -17.64 -3.66 0.19
N ASP A 154 -16.94 -2.60 0.59
CA ASP A 154 -15.63 -2.25 0.09
C ASP A 154 -14.60 -1.96 1.19
N PHE A 155 -13.34 -2.11 0.84
CA PHE A 155 -12.20 -1.69 1.65
C PHE A 155 -11.20 -0.93 0.77
N THR A 156 -10.79 0.25 1.21
CA THR A 156 -9.76 1.06 0.55
C THR A 156 -8.65 1.42 1.51
N LEU A 157 -7.41 1.17 1.11
CA LEU A 157 -6.21 1.67 1.78
C LEU A 157 -5.62 2.82 0.97
N THR A 158 -5.53 4.00 1.57
CA THR A 158 -4.83 5.15 1.01
C THR A 158 -3.44 5.27 1.62
N LEU A 159 -2.42 5.28 0.78
CA LEU A 159 -1.03 5.53 1.15
C LEU A 159 -0.59 6.84 0.50
N TYR A 160 -0.20 7.83 1.30
CA TYR A 160 0.24 9.13 0.80
C TYR A 160 1.69 9.09 0.32
N ASN A 161 1.98 9.81 -0.76
CA ASN A 161 3.33 10.00 -1.26
C ASN A 161 4.14 10.86 -0.29
N LEU A 162 5.17 10.28 0.32
CA LEU A 162 5.99 10.93 1.33
C LEU A 162 6.78 12.12 0.78
N ASN A 163 7.13 12.07 -0.52
CA ASN A 163 7.90 13.14 -1.17
C ASN A 163 7.03 14.20 -1.84
N TYR A 164 5.70 14.01 -1.91
CA TYR A 164 4.80 15.00 -2.51
C TYR A 164 4.82 16.31 -1.71
N GLY A 165 5.09 17.42 -2.43
CA GLY A 165 5.22 18.75 -1.82
C GLY A 165 6.51 18.97 -1.03
N SER A 166 7.42 17.98 -0.98
CA SER A 166 8.73 18.17 -0.34
C SER A 166 9.69 18.97 -1.24
N SER A 167 10.61 19.72 -0.62
CA SER A 167 11.64 20.47 -1.35
C SER A 167 12.60 19.58 -2.16
N TYR A 168 12.65 18.28 -1.89
CA TYR A 168 13.48 17.32 -2.61
C TYR A 168 12.88 16.90 -3.96
N ALA A 169 11.55 16.99 -4.13
CA ALA A 169 10.88 16.72 -5.39
C ALA A 169 11.28 17.71 -6.50
N THR A 170 11.69 18.93 -6.14
CA THR A 170 12.12 19.98 -7.06
C THR A 170 13.58 19.81 -7.54
N HIS A 171 14.46 19.23 -6.75
CA HIS A 171 15.88 19.11 -7.12
C HIS A 171 16.22 17.94 -8.05
N VAL A 172 15.36 16.94 -8.18
CA VAL A 172 15.59 15.79 -9.09
C VAL A 172 15.41 16.19 -10.56
N ASN A 173 14.64 17.24 -10.84
CA ASN A 173 14.38 17.70 -12.21
C ASN A 173 15.44 18.70 -12.75
N GLU A 174 16.25 19.32 -11.89
CA GLU A 174 17.26 20.31 -12.32
C GLU A 174 18.59 19.68 -12.72
N ASN A 175 18.91 18.48 -12.24
CA ASN A 175 20.20 17.82 -12.54
C ASN A 175 20.18 16.89 -13.77
N VAL A 176 19.08 16.82 -14.51
CA VAL A 176 18.97 15.98 -15.74
C VAL A 176 19.21 16.81 -17.02
N ILE A 177 19.38 18.12 -16.92
CA ILE A 177 19.51 19.01 -18.10
C ILE A 177 20.98 19.43 -18.36
N GLU A 178 21.94 19.09 -17.51
CA GLU A 178 23.34 19.36 -17.75
C GLU A 178 24.18 18.07 -17.85
N ASN A 179 24.12 17.40 -19.00
CA ASN A 179 25.25 16.63 -19.62
C ASN A 179 24.88 16.27 -21.06
#